data_d668bf08dc7c2b30f392fb49fe086bc5
#
_entry.id   d668bf08dc7c2b30f392fb49fe086bc5
#
_cell.length_a   1.000
_cell.length_b   1.000
_cell.length_c   1.000
_cell.angle_alpha   90.00
_cell.angle_beta   90.00
_cell.angle_gamma   90.00
#
_symmetry.space_group_name_H-M   'P 1'
#
loop_
_entity.id
_entity.type
_entity.pdbx_description
1 polymer ?
#
loop_
_entity_poly.entity_id
_entity_poly.type
_entity_poly.pdbx_seq_one_letter_code
_entity_poly.pdbx_strand_id
1 'polypeptide(L)'
;MFEKFTEGAIKVIMLSQEEARRMGHNFVGTEQLLLGVIGQRHGIGARALKKLKVTLKKARKEIELYIGRGTGFVASEIPFTPRAKRVLEMAVHEGKDLGQNFVGTEHILLALIAESDGVAMRTLDKLDVDIQKLRNLILTYIEETQEEILRPLTQAEKFLLEREKKGSPTPT
;
A
#
# COMPACT_ATOMS: atom_id res chain seq x y z
N MET A 1 -1.19 14.29 -8.85
CA MET A 1 -1.02 13.62 -7.53
C MET A 1 -0.32 12.27 -7.63
N PHE A 2 -0.61 11.48 -8.65
CA PHE A 2 -0.13 10.08 -8.73
C PHE A 2 1.14 9.88 -9.56
N GLU A 3 1.79 10.92 -10.04
CA GLU A 3 2.95 10.83 -10.94
C GLU A 3 4.13 10.07 -10.33
N LYS A 4 4.27 10.12 -9.03
CA LYS A 4 5.35 9.43 -8.30
C LYS A 4 4.93 8.08 -7.71
N PHE A 5 3.69 7.68 -7.90
CA PHE A 5 3.19 6.42 -7.35
C PHE A 5 3.75 5.24 -8.13
N THR A 6 4.26 4.24 -7.41
CA THR A 6 4.70 2.98 -8.00
C THR A 6 3.51 2.21 -8.59
N GLU A 7 3.79 1.21 -9.42
CA GLU A 7 2.74 0.29 -9.90
C GLU A 7 1.97 -0.35 -8.74
N GLY A 8 2.69 -0.75 -7.69
CA GLY A 8 2.06 -1.31 -6.49
C GLY A 8 1.13 -0.32 -5.79
N ALA A 9 1.54 0.93 -5.66
CA ALA A 9 0.72 1.99 -5.08
C ALA A 9 -0.51 2.31 -5.94
N ILE A 10 -0.35 2.37 -7.26
CA ILE A 10 -1.49 2.53 -8.19
C ILE A 10 -2.46 1.34 -8.04
N LYS A 11 -1.95 0.13 -7.91
CA LYS A 11 -2.81 -1.04 -7.67
C LYS A 11 -3.58 -0.93 -6.37
N VAL A 12 -2.99 -0.37 -5.31
CA VAL A 12 -3.70 -0.07 -4.06
C VAL A 12 -4.89 0.86 -4.33
N ILE A 13 -4.70 1.92 -5.11
CA ILE A 13 -5.78 2.84 -5.48
C ILE A 13 -6.89 2.11 -6.23
N MET A 14 -6.55 1.29 -7.22
CA MET A 14 -7.53 0.50 -7.97
C MET A 14 -8.30 -0.47 -7.08
N LEU A 15 -7.60 -1.19 -6.21
CA LEU A 15 -8.21 -2.14 -5.28
C LEU A 15 -9.11 -1.44 -4.26
N SER A 16 -8.73 -0.25 -3.79
CA SER A 16 -9.56 0.53 -2.87
C SER A 16 -10.90 0.94 -3.50
N GLN A 17 -10.90 1.27 -4.79
CA GLN A 17 -12.11 1.52 -5.57
C GLN A 17 -12.99 0.26 -5.65
N GLU A 18 -12.38 -0.87 -5.94
CA GLU A 18 -13.11 -2.16 -6.00
C GLU A 18 -13.68 -2.55 -4.64
N GLU A 19 -12.96 -2.31 -3.55
CA GLU A 19 -13.46 -2.58 -2.19
C GLU A 19 -14.65 -1.70 -1.84
N ALA A 20 -14.61 -0.42 -2.18
CA ALA A 20 -15.76 0.48 -2.00
C ALA A 20 -16.97 -0.01 -2.79
N ARG A 21 -16.75 -0.41 -4.05
CA ARG A 21 -17.81 -0.95 -4.92
C ARG A 21 -18.41 -2.24 -4.36
N ARG A 22 -17.56 -3.16 -3.90
CA ARG A 22 -17.99 -4.42 -3.28
C ARG A 22 -18.92 -4.18 -2.09
N MET A 23 -18.67 -3.15 -1.32
CA MET A 23 -19.48 -2.78 -0.16
C MET A 23 -20.69 -1.90 -0.48
N GLY A 24 -20.86 -1.47 -1.72
CA GLY A 24 -21.91 -0.56 -2.14
C GLY A 24 -21.74 0.87 -1.65
N HIS A 25 -20.51 1.30 -1.38
CA HIS A 25 -20.21 2.66 -0.92
C HIS A 25 -19.82 3.57 -2.07
N ASN A 26 -20.24 4.84 -1.99
CA ASN A 26 -20.00 5.86 -3.01
C ASN A 26 -18.75 6.72 -2.72
N PHE A 27 -17.98 6.38 -1.70
CA PHE A 27 -16.72 7.03 -1.35
C PHE A 27 -15.67 6.00 -0.98
N VAL A 28 -14.43 6.29 -1.35
CA VAL A 28 -13.27 5.54 -0.88
C VAL A 28 -12.73 6.22 0.37
N GLY A 29 -12.87 5.57 1.50
CA GLY A 29 -12.34 6.03 2.79
C GLY A 29 -10.97 5.41 3.10
N THR A 30 -10.45 5.74 4.27
CA THR A 30 -9.18 5.18 4.75
C THR A 30 -9.23 3.66 4.89
N GLU A 31 -10.39 3.11 5.26
CA GLU A 31 -10.62 1.67 5.37
C GLU A 31 -10.46 0.93 4.04
N GLN A 32 -10.95 1.50 2.94
CA GLN A 32 -10.77 0.90 1.62
C GLN A 32 -9.31 1.04 1.15
N LEU A 33 -8.63 2.12 1.50
CA LEU A 33 -7.18 2.23 1.25
C LEU A 33 -6.41 1.13 1.99
N LEU A 34 -6.74 0.86 3.25
CA LEU A 34 -6.15 -0.24 4.01
C LEU A 34 -6.39 -1.59 3.32
N LEU A 35 -7.63 -1.86 2.90
CA LEU A 35 -7.96 -3.08 2.17
C LEU A 35 -7.18 -3.18 0.85
N GLY A 36 -6.99 -2.06 0.17
CA GLY A 36 -6.15 -1.99 -1.04
C GLY A 36 -4.70 -2.37 -0.76
N VAL A 37 -4.12 -1.88 0.34
CA VAL A 37 -2.75 -2.24 0.74
C VAL A 37 -2.64 -3.75 1.01
N ILE A 38 -3.58 -4.31 1.75
CA ILE A 38 -3.59 -5.76 2.03
C ILE A 38 -3.77 -6.57 0.74
N GLY A 39 -4.71 -6.18 -0.08
CA GLY A 39 -5.09 -6.90 -1.30
C GLY A 39 -4.04 -6.84 -2.41
N GLN A 40 -3.15 -5.87 -2.38
CA GLN A 40 -2.05 -5.75 -3.35
C GLN A 40 -1.04 -6.90 -3.22
N ARG A 41 -0.84 -7.44 -2.03
CA ARG A 41 -0.12 -8.68 -1.67
C ARG A 41 1.40 -8.66 -1.77
N HIS A 42 2.00 -7.88 -2.65
CA HIS A 42 3.43 -7.95 -2.98
C HIS A 42 4.27 -6.80 -2.44
N GLY A 43 3.66 -5.71 -2.04
CA GLY A 43 4.36 -4.54 -1.52
C GLY A 43 4.79 -4.69 -0.06
N ILE A 44 5.63 -3.77 0.38
CA ILE A 44 6.11 -3.70 1.77
C ILE A 44 4.93 -3.57 2.74
N GLY A 45 3.93 -2.75 2.40
CA GLY A 45 2.74 -2.59 3.24
C GLY A 45 2.00 -3.90 3.49
N ALA A 46 1.72 -4.65 2.44
CA ALA A 46 1.07 -5.95 2.52
C ALA A 46 1.90 -6.95 3.33
N ARG A 47 3.21 -6.97 3.09
CA ARG A 47 4.16 -7.85 3.80
C ARG A 47 4.17 -7.57 5.31
N ALA A 48 4.20 -6.31 5.70
CA ALA A 48 4.19 -5.90 7.10
C ALA A 48 2.88 -6.30 7.80
N LEU A 49 1.74 -6.04 7.16
CA LEU A 49 0.42 -6.41 7.69
C LEU A 49 0.27 -7.94 7.81
N LYS A 50 0.74 -8.68 6.82
CA LYS A 50 0.73 -10.15 6.85
C LYS A 50 1.56 -10.70 8.01
N LYS A 51 2.71 -10.10 8.28
CA LYS A 51 3.57 -10.49 9.42
C LYS A 51 2.84 -10.36 10.75
N LEU A 52 1.98 -9.36 10.88
CA LEU A 52 1.14 -9.12 12.06
C LEU A 52 -0.22 -9.84 11.97
N LYS A 53 -0.37 -10.76 11.04
CA LYS A 53 -1.57 -11.61 10.87
C LYS A 53 -2.84 -10.84 10.51
N VAL A 54 -2.70 -9.68 9.89
CA VAL A 54 -3.81 -8.93 9.31
C VAL A 54 -4.12 -9.50 7.93
N THR A 55 -5.26 -10.15 7.79
CA THR A 55 -5.71 -10.72 6.52
C THR A 55 -6.82 -9.88 5.92
N LEU A 56 -6.99 -9.98 4.60
CA LEU A 56 -8.07 -9.30 3.90
C LEU A 56 -9.45 -9.71 4.45
N LYS A 57 -9.65 -10.99 4.73
CA LYS A 57 -10.88 -11.52 5.29
C LYS A 57 -11.22 -10.91 6.65
N LYS A 58 -10.25 -10.87 7.56
CA LYS A 58 -10.43 -10.29 8.90
C LYS A 58 -10.71 -8.80 8.83
N ALA A 59 -9.94 -8.07 8.02
CA ALA A 59 -10.11 -6.63 7.86
C ALA A 59 -11.47 -6.28 7.24
N ARG A 60 -11.88 -6.99 6.18
CA ARG A 60 -13.21 -6.81 5.58
C ARG A 60 -14.34 -7.01 6.59
N LYS A 61 -14.24 -8.06 7.40
CA LYS A 61 -15.26 -8.36 8.42
C LYS A 61 -15.39 -7.22 9.45
N GLU A 62 -14.27 -6.75 9.99
CA GLU A 62 -14.27 -5.66 10.97
C GLU A 62 -14.81 -4.35 10.37
N ILE A 63 -14.41 -4.02 9.16
CA ILE A 63 -14.88 -2.82 8.47
C ILE A 63 -16.39 -2.92 8.22
N GLU A 64 -16.87 -4.05 7.72
CA GLU A 64 -18.30 -4.24 7.46
C GLU A 64 -19.15 -4.17 8.73
N LEU A 65 -18.66 -4.71 9.85
CA LEU A 65 -19.32 -4.60 11.15
C LEU A 65 -19.41 -3.15 11.63
N TYR A 66 -18.40 -2.34 11.33
CA TYR A 66 -18.33 -0.96 11.80
C TYR A 66 -19.11 0.03 10.95
N ILE A 67 -18.94 -0.01 9.62
CA ILE A 67 -19.56 0.99 8.72
C ILE A 67 -20.79 0.45 7.97
N GLY A 68 -20.99 -0.86 7.98
CA GLY A 68 -22.09 -1.50 7.25
C GLY A 68 -21.90 -1.48 5.74
N ARG A 69 -22.90 -2.00 5.04
CA ARG A 69 -22.97 -1.96 3.57
C ARG A 69 -23.72 -0.72 3.11
N GLY A 70 -23.38 -0.22 1.91
CA GLY A 70 -24.11 0.85 1.26
C GLY A 70 -25.36 0.35 0.54
N THR A 71 -25.98 1.24 -0.25
CA THR A 71 -27.27 1.00 -0.91
C THR A 71 -27.21 0.10 -2.15
N GLY A 72 -26.03 -0.30 -2.58
CA GLY A 72 -25.84 -1.16 -3.74
C GLY A 72 -25.69 -0.44 -5.08
N PHE A 73 -26.17 0.80 -5.21
CA PHE A 73 -25.92 1.63 -6.39
C PHE A 73 -24.61 2.39 -6.20
N VAL A 74 -23.66 2.18 -7.12
CA VAL A 74 -22.34 2.79 -7.06
C VAL A 74 -21.98 3.41 -8.41
N ALA A 75 -21.46 4.62 -8.37
CA ALA A 75 -20.98 5.31 -9.57
C ALA A 75 -19.79 4.57 -10.21
N SER A 76 -19.57 4.80 -11.51
CA SER A 76 -18.44 4.20 -12.24
C SER A 76 -17.09 4.69 -11.69
N GLU A 77 -17.00 5.95 -11.28
CA GLU A 77 -15.87 6.51 -10.55
C GLU A 77 -16.30 6.82 -9.12
N ILE A 78 -15.54 6.31 -8.16
CA ILE A 78 -15.84 6.48 -6.74
C ILE A 78 -14.83 7.48 -6.17
N PRO A 79 -15.27 8.68 -5.73
CA PRO A 79 -14.36 9.68 -5.18
C PRO A 79 -13.81 9.25 -3.82
N PHE A 80 -12.67 9.81 -3.46
CA PHE A 80 -12.09 9.64 -2.13
C PHE A 80 -12.77 10.58 -1.14
N THR A 81 -12.89 10.12 0.12
CA THR A 81 -13.26 11.02 1.20
C THR A 81 -12.18 12.10 1.40
N PRO A 82 -12.50 13.26 2.01
CA PRO A 82 -11.49 14.25 2.35
C PRO A 82 -10.33 13.68 3.17
N ARG A 83 -10.62 12.78 4.10
CA ARG A 83 -9.60 12.11 4.92
C ARG A 83 -8.71 11.20 4.08
N ALA A 84 -9.29 10.41 3.19
CA ALA A 84 -8.52 9.54 2.29
C ALA A 84 -7.63 10.35 1.34
N LYS A 85 -8.11 11.46 0.80
CA LYS A 85 -7.29 12.40 0.01
C LYS A 85 -6.10 12.90 0.80
N ARG A 86 -6.32 13.29 2.05
CA ARG A 86 -5.27 13.77 2.95
C ARG A 86 -4.21 12.69 3.19
N VAL A 87 -4.63 11.45 3.40
CA VAL A 87 -3.71 10.30 3.53
C VAL A 87 -2.84 10.16 2.28
N LEU A 88 -3.40 10.25 1.09
CA LEU A 88 -2.64 10.13 -0.15
C LEU A 88 -1.64 11.29 -0.32
N GLU A 89 -2.01 12.50 0.07
CA GLU A 89 -1.09 13.66 0.11
C GLU A 89 0.02 13.43 1.14
N MET A 90 -0.31 12.94 2.33
CA MET A 90 0.66 12.60 3.36
C MET A 90 1.62 11.50 2.91
N ALA A 91 1.16 10.54 2.10
CA ALA A 91 2.01 9.48 1.57
C ALA A 91 3.16 10.03 0.71
N VAL A 92 2.92 11.11 -0.03
CA VAL A 92 3.97 11.81 -0.79
C VAL A 92 5.03 12.38 0.16
N HIS A 93 4.59 12.98 1.26
CA HIS A 93 5.51 13.52 2.28
C HIS A 93 6.28 12.42 3.00
N GLU A 94 5.65 11.31 3.32
CA GLU A 94 6.33 10.15 3.94
C GLU A 94 7.49 9.66 3.05
N GLY A 95 7.28 9.56 1.75
CA GLY A 95 8.34 9.19 0.82
C GLY A 95 9.51 10.18 0.82
N LYS A 96 9.21 11.48 0.78
CA LYS A 96 10.23 12.54 0.83
C LYS A 96 11.02 12.53 2.13
N ASP A 97 10.35 12.36 3.27
CA ASP A 97 10.98 12.34 4.58
C ASP A 97 11.94 11.15 4.73
N LEU A 98 11.68 10.07 4.02
CA LEU A 98 12.57 8.90 3.96
C LEU A 98 13.64 9.00 2.85
N GLY A 99 13.74 10.14 2.17
CA GLY A 99 14.69 10.35 1.09
C GLY A 99 14.37 9.59 -0.20
N GLN A 100 13.12 9.22 -0.39
CA GLN A 100 12.67 8.46 -1.56
C GLN A 100 11.91 9.35 -2.55
N ASN A 101 12.13 9.15 -3.85
CA ASN A 101 11.50 9.92 -4.92
C ASN A 101 10.23 9.26 -5.49
N PHE A 102 9.68 8.30 -4.80
CA PHE A 102 8.49 7.56 -5.22
C PHE A 102 7.54 7.37 -4.04
N VAL A 103 6.29 7.04 -4.35
CA VAL A 103 5.28 6.67 -3.36
C VAL A 103 4.90 5.21 -3.56
N GLY A 104 5.33 4.36 -2.63
CA GLY A 104 4.99 2.95 -2.61
C GLY A 104 3.86 2.62 -1.65
N THR A 105 3.53 1.34 -1.56
CA THR A 105 2.49 0.84 -0.64
C THR A 105 2.85 1.13 0.82
N GLU A 106 4.13 1.09 1.16
CA GLU A 106 4.68 1.42 2.48
C GLU A 106 4.37 2.85 2.90
N HIS A 107 4.47 3.80 1.96
CA HIS A 107 4.19 5.21 2.24
C HIS A 107 2.70 5.46 2.47
N ILE A 108 1.83 4.78 1.73
CA ILE A 108 0.39 4.85 1.95
C ILE A 108 0.05 4.32 3.35
N LEU A 109 0.63 3.18 3.74
CA LEU A 109 0.39 2.60 5.07
C LEU A 109 0.95 3.48 6.19
N LEU A 110 2.14 4.04 6.03
CA LEU A 110 2.71 5.01 6.98
C LEU A 110 1.82 6.25 7.13
N ALA A 111 1.27 6.75 6.03
CA ALA A 111 0.35 7.88 6.05
C ALA A 111 -0.97 7.55 6.75
N LEU A 112 -1.51 6.34 6.56
CA LEU A 112 -2.69 5.87 7.31
C LEU A 112 -2.42 5.87 8.81
N ILE A 113 -1.25 5.41 9.22
CA ILE A 113 -0.82 5.40 10.63
C ILE A 113 -0.67 6.83 11.17
N ALA A 114 -0.02 7.71 10.40
CA ALA A 114 0.23 9.10 10.82
C ALA A 114 -1.04 9.93 10.93
N GLU A 115 -2.00 9.70 10.05
CA GLU A 115 -3.30 10.40 10.08
C GLU A 115 -4.12 10.01 11.32
N SER A 116 -4.02 8.79 11.78
CA SER A 116 -4.44 8.21 13.07
C SER A 116 -5.95 8.17 13.40
N ASP A 117 -6.78 9.00 12.81
CA ASP A 117 -8.19 9.14 13.21
C ASP A 117 -9.19 8.41 12.28
N GLY A 118 -8.72 7.75 11.24
CA GLY A 118 -9.56 7.09 10.25
C GLY A 118 -10.11 5.74 10.70
N VAL A 119 -11.08 5.24 9.94
CA VAL A 119 -11.64 3.89 10.13
C VAL A 119 -10.56 2.81 9.95
N ALA A 120 -9.55 3.05 9.11
CA ALA A 120 -8.40 2.16 8.96
C ALA A 120 -7.72 1.88 10.31
N MET A 121 -7.44 2.92 11.07
CA MET A 121 -6.76 2.79 12.37
C MET A 121 -7.66 2.11 13.41
N ARG A 122 -8.94 2.41 13.40
CA ARG A 122 -9.91 1.72 14.24
C ARG A 122 -9.97 0.23 13.92
N THR A 123 -9.91 -0.13 12.64
CA THR A 123 -9.86 -1.53 12.19
C THR A 123 -8.63 -2.25 12.71
N LEU A 124 -7.46 -1.64 12.58
CA LEU A 124 -6.21 -2.20 13.09
C LEU A 124 -6.24 -2.37 14.61
N ASP A 125 -6.81 -1.42 15.33
CA ASP A 125 -7.01 -1.53 16.78
C ASP A 125 -7.90 -2.72 17.15
N LYS A 126 -9.02 -2.89 16.45
CA LYS A 126 -9.92 -4.03 16.65
C LYS A 126 -9.28 -5.38 16.32
N LEU A 127 -8.31 -5.40 15.46
CA LEU A 127 -7.53 -6.60 15.11
C LEU A 127 -6.29 -6.79 16.01
N ASP A 128 -6.20 -6.03 17.10
CA ASP A 128 -5.13 -6.11 18.10
C ASP A 128 -3.74 -5.85 17.50
N VAL A 129 -3.65 -4.97 16.51
CA VAL A 129 -2.37 -4.58 15.91
C VAL A 129 -1.69 -3.54 16.77
N ASP A 130 -0.47 -3.84 17.21
CA ASP A 130 0.42 -2.86 17.83
C ASP A 130 0.94 -1.92 16.73
N ILE A 131 0.48 -0.68 16.74
CA ILE A 131 0.79 0.31 15.70
C ILE A 131 2.28 0.66 15.68
N GLN A 132 2.91 0.78 16.84
CA GLN A 132 4.35 1.07 16.91
C GLN A 132 5.16 -0.09 16.32
N LYS A 133 4.76 -1.32 16.59
CA LYS A 133 5.38 -2.51 16.01
C LYS A 133 5.19 -2.55 14.49
N LEU A 134 4.01 -2.22 14.00
CA LEU A 134 3.73 -2.14 12.57
C LEU A 134 4.63 -1.09 11.90
N ARG A 135 4.69 0.12 12.46
CA ARG A 135 5.54 1.19 11.95
C ARG A 135 7.01 0.77 11.89
N ASN A 136 7.53 0.21 12.97
CA ASN A 136 8.91 -0.27 13.03
C ASN A 136 9.20 -1.36 11.99
N LEU A 137 8.25 -2.25 11.78
CA LEU A 137 8.35 -3.33 10.81
C LEU A 137 8.42 -2.77 9.37
N ILE A 138 7.58 -1.80 9.05
CA ILE A 138 7.59 -1.11 7.74
C ILE A 138 8.96 -0.47 7.50
N LEU A 139 9.46 0.29 8.48
CA LEU A 139 10.76 0.97 8.37
C LEU A 139 11.91 -0.03 8.19
N THR A 140 11.88 -1.13 8.92
CA THR A 140 12.86 -2.22 8.76
C THR A 140 12.83 -2.80 7.35
N TYR A 141 11.67 -3.07 6.80
CA TYR A 141 11.55 -3.60 5.45
C TYR A 141 12.00 -2.61 4.37
N ILE A 142 11.77 -1.32 4.58
CA ILE A 142 12.28 -0.26 3.69
C ILE A 142 13.82 -0.28 3.68
N GLU A 143 14.46 -0.34 4.84
CA GLU A 143 15.91 -0.40 4.98
C GLU A 143 16.49 -1.64 4.29
N GLU A 144 15.93 -2.81 4.56
CA GLU A 144 16.36 -4.07 3.93
C GLU A 144 16.28 -4.01 2.40
N THR A 145 15.21 -3.44 1.86
CA THR A 145 15.03 -3.28 0.43
C THR A 145 16.07 -2.33 -0.17
N GLN A 146 16.38 -1.23 0.50
CA GLN A 146 17.42 -0.29 0.07
C GLN A 146 18.81 -0.93 0.08
N GLU A 147 19.14 -1.67 1.14
CA GLU A 147 20.40 -2.41 1.24
C GLU A 147 20.55 -3.42 0.09
N GLU A 148 19.50 -4.15 -0.21
CA GLU A 148 19.47 -5.12 -1.31
C GLU A 148 19.72 -4.44 -2.67
N ILE A 149 19.08 -3.30 -2.93
CA ILE A 149 19.27 -2.52 -4.17
C ILE A 149 20.69 -1.98 -4.29
N LEU A 150 21.28 -1.55 -3.17
CA LEU A 150 22.59 -0.91 -3.13
C LEU A 150 23.76 -1.91 -3.00
N ARG A 151 23.50 -3.18 -2.71
CA ARG A 151 24.56 -4.16 -2.58
C ARG A 151 25.30 -4.38 -3.90
N PRO A 152 26.62 -4.65 -3.85
CA PRO A 152 27.36 -4.98 -5.07
C PRO A 152 26.82 -6.27 -5.71
N LEU A 153 26.81 -6.30 -7.03
CA LEU A 153 26.43 -7.50 -7.77
C LEU A 153 27.42 -8.62 -7.53
N THR A 154 26.92 -9.83 -7.34
CA THR A 154 27.74 -11.03 -7.29
C THR A 154 28.35 -11.31 -8.68
N GLN A 155 29.39 -12.14 -8.74
CA GLN A 155 29.97 -12.56 -10.01
C GLN A 155 28.97 -13.24 -10.93
N ALA A 156 28.08 -14.07 -10.37
CA ALA A 156 27.04 -14.76 -11.12
C ALA A 156 26.04 -13.77 -11.74
N GLU A 157 25.60 -12.78 -10.97
CA GLU A 157 24.69 -11.72 -11.45
C GLU A 157 25.33 -10.87 -12.56
N LYS A 158 26.58 -10.49 -12.40
CA LYS A 158 27.33 -9.76 -13.45
C LYS A 158 27.40 -10.56 -14.73
N PHE A 159 27.69 -11.85 -14.64
CA PHE A 159 27.74 -12.77 -15.77
C PHE A 159 26.40 -12.86 -16.50
N LEU A 160 25.28 -12.99 -15.77
CA LEU A 160 23.94 -13.05 -16.33
C LEU A 160 23.59 -11.75 -17.08
N LEU A 161 23.88 -10.58 -16.49
CA LEU A 161 23.65 -9.28 -17.11
C LEU A 161 24.44 -9.10 -18.41
N GLU A 162 25.71 -9.58 -18.45
CA GLU A 162 26.53 -9.54 -19.66
C GLU A 162 25.94 -10.44 -20.75
N ARG A 163 25.43 -11.59 -20.40
CA ARG A 163 24.78 -12.49 -21.36
C ARG A 163 23.51 -11.88 -21.97
N GLU A 164 22.66 -11.23 -21.16
CA GLU A 164 21.47 -10.54 -21.64
C GLU A 164 21.81 -9.42 -22.64
N LYS A 165 22.87 -8.64 -22.35
CA LYS A 165 23.36 -7.58 -23.25
C LYS A 165 23.82 -8.13 -24.59
N LYS A 166 24.47 -9.31 -24.61
CA LYS A 166 25.00 -9.96 -25.84
C LYS A 166 23.89 -10.70 -26.61
N GLY A 167 22.84 -11.12 -25.93
CA GLY A 167 21.71 -11.86 -26.53
C GLY A 167 20.57 -11.00 -27.07
N SER A 168 20.57 -9.69 -26.83
CA SER A 168 19.58 -8.78 -27.39
C SER A 168 19.87 -8.55 -28.87
N PRO A 169 18.92 -8.87 -29.80
CA PRO A 169 19.12 -8.54 -31.21
C PRO A 169 19.25 -7.04 -31.35
N THR A 170 20.34 -6.59 -31.98
CA THR A 170 20.47 -5.19 -32.39
C THR A 170 19.28 -4.86 -33.30
N PRO A 171 18.53 -3.77 -33.03
CA PRO A 171 17.53 -3.32 -33.96
C PRO A 171 18.23 -2.94 -35.28
N THR A 172 17.85 -3.64 -36.34
CA THR A 172 18.22 -3.30 -37.70
C THR A 172 17.33 -2.18 -38.22
#